data_032114d040f61da89bb6db927f71ab05
#
_entry.id   032114d040f61da89bb6db927f71ab05
#
_cell.length_a   1.000
_cell.length_b   1.000
_cell.length_c   1.000
_cell.angle_alpha   90.00
_cell.angle_beta   90.00
_cell.angle_gamma   90.00
#
_symmetry.space_group_name_H-M   'P 1'
#
loop_
_entity.id
_entity.type
_entity.pdbx_description
1 polymer ?
#
loop_
_entity_poly.entity_id
_entity_poly.type
_entity_poly.pdbx_seq_one_letter_code
_entity_poly.pdbx_strand_id
1 'polypeptide(L)'
;MKKRTLGGALLVLLMMISVAYGHYRQALSLRTAYVPPIAMNNTYQIGEDTCVTVNAPDDPVLDTAQTLTFTVQWGQKTTGTITWQVQQEDATVDSSLITITESGDAVTLSIPQNAETKPQAGQYQLVATVWCQCGEATGEATLSIPFFVNYRTSVLRTGVIN
;
A
#
# COMPACT_ATOMS: atom_id res chain seq x y z
N MET A 1 -9.79 -62.38 13.09
CA MET A 1 -10.54 -61.13 12.88
C MET A 1 -9.75 -59.89 13.33
N LYS A 2 -8.56 -59.58 12.77
CA LYS A 2 -7.74 -58.41 13.14
C LYS A 2 -7.30 -57.51 11.96
N LYS A 3 -7.79 -57.74 10.76
CA LYS A 3 -7.35 -56.96 9.55
C LYS A 3 -8.27 -55.81 9.13
N ARG A 4 -9.45 -55.65 9.74
CA ARG A 4 -10.41 -54.61 9.35
C ARG A 4 -10.25 -53.27 10.07
N THR A 5 -9.60 -53.23 11.23
CA THR A 5 -9.43 -52.02 12.05
C THR A 5 -8.27 -51.16 11.56
N LEU A 6 -7.25 -51.73 10.90
CA LEU A 6 -6.08 -51.01 10.43
C LEU A 6 -6.40 -50.11 9.20
N GLY A 7 -7.31 -50.57 8.33
CA GLY A 7 -7.72 -49.82 7.15
C GLY A 7 -8.55 -48.56 7.51
N GLY A 8 -9.42 -48.66 8.53
CA GLY A 8 -10.24 -47.53 8.99
C GLY A 8 -9.41 -46.42 9.61
N ALA A 9 -8.43 -46.75 10.45
CA ALA A 9 -7.55 -45.78 11.08
C ALA A 9 -6.66 -45.05 10.04
N LEU A 10 -6.16 -45.76 9.03
CA LEU A 10 -5.36 -45.14 7.95
C LEU A 10 -6.20 -44.16 7.11
N LEU A 11 -7.46 -44.51 6.84
CA LEU A 11 -8.35 -43.68 6.04
C LEU A 11 -8.72 -42.38 6.78
N VAL A 12 -8.97 -42.44 8.10
CA VAL A 12 -9.22 -41.27 8.94
C VAL A 12 -7.98 -40.38 9.02
N LEU A 13 -6.79 -40.96 9.14
CA LEU A 13 -5.54 -40.19 9.17
C LEU A 13 -5.31 -39.45 7.85
N LEU A 14 -5.55 -40.10 6.70
CA LEU A 14 -5.45 -39.48 5.38
C LEU A 14 -6.46 -38.33 5.18
N MET A 15 -7.69 -38.48 5.68
CA MET A 15 -8.69 -37.40 5.65
C MET A 15 -8.28 -36.21 6.51
N MET A 16 -7.75 -36.45 7.72
CA MET A 16 -7.26 -35.38 8.58
C MET A 16 -6.10 -34.60 7.96
N ILE A 17 -5.17 -35.30 7.31
CA ILE A 17 -4.04 -34.66 6.60
C ILE A 17 -4.52 -33.82 5.42
N SER A 18 -5.51 -34.30 4.66
CA SER A 18 -6.06 -33.55 3.51
C SER A 18 -6.82 -32.29 3.93
N VAL A 19 -7.58 -32.36 5.04
CA VAL A 19 -8.28 -31.19 5.62
C VAL A 19 -7.26 -30.19 6.14
N ALA A 20 -6.25 -30.63 6.89
CA ALA A 20 -5.20 -29.75 7.40
C ALA A 20 -4.41 -29.06 6.27
N TYR A 21 -4.10 -29.81 5.18
CA TYR A 21 -3.42 -29.27 4.01
C TYR A 21 -4.30 -28.28 3.22
N GLY A 22 -5.61 -28.54 3.13
CA GLY A 22 -6.58 -27.63 2.53
C GLY A 22 -6.67 -26.32 3.28
N HIS A 23 -6.77 -26.35 4.61
CA HIS A 23 -6.76 -25.14 5.44
C HIS A 23 -5.43 -24.40 5.41
N TYR A 24 -4.30 -25.11 5.34
CA TYR A 24 -2.99 -24.49 5.20
C TYR A 24 -2.83 -23.77 3.85
N ARG A 25 -3.33 -24.33 2.76
CA ARG A 25 -3.36 -23.67 1.45
C ARG A 25 -4.28 -22.45 1.40
N GLN A 26 -5.44 -22.53 2.04
CA GLN A 26 -6.34 -21.37 2.14
C GLN A 26 -5.72 -20.23 2.96
N ALA A 27 -5.04 -20.55 4.06
CA ALA A 27 -4.34 -19.55 4.88
C ALA A 27 -3.14 -18.92 4.13
N LEU A 28 -2.48 -19.66 3.24
CA LEU A 28 -1.42 -19.14 2.37
C LEU A 28 -1.97 -18.31 1.21
N SER A 29 -3.11 -18.68 0.63
CA SER A 29 -3.73 -17.92 -0.46
C SER A 29 -4.34 -16.59 0.02
N LEU A 30 -4.74 -16.49 1.28
CA LEU A 30 -5.17 -15.23 1.90
C LEU A 30 -4.02 -14.25 2.13
N ARG A 31 -2.75 -14.70 2.10
CA ARG A 31 -1.57 -13.83 2.20
C ARG A 31 -1.15 -13.20 0.87
N THR A 32 -1.64 -13.72 -0.23
CA THR A 32 -1.44 -13.19 -1.57
C THR A 32 -2.80 -12.85 -2.19
N ALA A 33 -3.62 -12.06 -1.50
CA ALA A 33 -4.63 -11.31 -2.20
C ALA A 33 -3.86 -10.37 -3.14
N TYR A 34 -3.63 -10.81 -4.37
CA TYR A 34 -3.20 -9.94 -5.46
C TYR A 34 -4.29 -8.88 -5.57
N VAL A 35 -4.02 -7.73 -4.99
CA VAL A 35 -4.78 -6.52 -5.28
C VAL A 35 -4.32 -6.14 -6.68
N PRO A 36 -5.20 -6.19 -7.69
CA PRO A 36 -4.82 -5.78 -9.03
C PRO A 36 -4.24 -4.37 -8.93
N PRO A 37 -3.14 -4.07 -9.64
CA PRO A 37 -2.60 -2.73 -9.65
C PRO A 37 -3.71 -1.80 -10.14
N ILE A 38 -4.18 -0.92 -9.27
CA ILE A 38 -5.04 0.17 -9.67
C ILE A 38 -4.21 0.98 -10.63
N ALA A 39 -4.79 1.33 -11.77
CA ALA A 39 -4.11 2.14 -12.76
C ALA A 39 -3.54 3.38 -12.08
N MET A 40 -2.22 3.41 -11.93
CA MET A 40 -1.53 4.56 -11.34
C MET A 40 -1.51 5.67 -12.38
N ASN A 41 -2.15 6.78 -12.05
CA ASN A 41 -1.95 8.02 -12.78
C ASN A 41 -0.85 8.80 -12.04
N ASN A 42 0.39 8.42 -12.28
CA ASN A 42 1.55 8.98 -11.57
C ASN A 42 2.46 9.86 -12.44
N THR A 43 2.09 10.06 -13.71
CA THR A 43 2.90 10.85 -14.66
C THR A 43 2.01 11.85 -15.38
N TYR A 44 2.47 13.10 -15.46
CA TYR A 44 1.86 14.14 -16.25
C TYR A 44 2.76 14.56 -17.43
N GLN A 45 2.16 14.69 -18.59
CA GLN A 45 2.82 15.07 -19.84
C GLN A 45 2.13 16.26 -20.48
N ILE A 46 2.91 17.15 -21.11
CA ILE A 46 2.41 18.19 -22.00
C ILE A 46 2.97 17.91 -23.40
N GLY A 47 2.09 17.47 -24.31
CA GLY A 47 2.51 16.96 -25.60
C GLY A 47 3.32 15.67 -25.47
N GLU A 48 4.56 15.67 -25.96
CA GLU A 48 5.50 14.54 -25.85
C GLU A 48 6.44 14.64 -24.64
N ASP A 49 6.47 15.78 -23.97
CA ASP A 49 7.38 16.03 -22.86
C ASP A 49 6.76 15.60 -21.52
N THR A 50 7.50 14.81 -20.75
CA THR A 50 7.14 14.48 -19.37
C THR A 50 7.41 15.68 -18.47
N CYS A 51 6.37 16.17 -17.81
CA CYS A 51 6.47 17.28 -16.88
C CYS A 51 6.90 16.81 -15.49
N VAL A 52 6.23 15.81 -14.97
CA VAL A 52 6.51 15.26 -13.63
C VAL A 52 6.10 13.80 -13.56
N THR A 53 6.87 13.03 -12.81
CA THR A 53 6.52 11.67 -12.41
C THR A 53 6.65 11.56 -10.90
N VAL A 54 5.67 10.94 -10.25
CA VAL A 54 5.69 10.61 -8.83
C VAL A 54 5.85 9.11 -8.68
N ASN A 55 6.96 8.67 -8.12
CA ASN A 55 7.26 7.26 -7.93
C ASN A 55 6.86 6.81 -6.54
N ALA A 56 6.05 5.77 -6.47
CA ALA A 56 5.76 5.07 -5.22
C ALA A 56 6.92 4.13 -4.86
N PRO A 57 7.13 3.83 -3.56
CA PRO A 57 8.04 2.76 -3.15
C PRO A 57 7.49 1.38 -3.55
N ASP A 58 8.37 0.37 -3.57
CA ASP A 58 8.01 -1.01 -3.98
C ASP A 58 6.93 -1.64 -3.08
N ASP A 59 6.92 -1.30 -1.80
CA ASP A 59 5.90 -1.73 -0.83
C ASP A 59 5.14 -0.50 -0.32
N PRO A 60 4.06 -0.05 -1.01
CA PRO A 60 3.33 1.16 -0.67
C PRO A 60 2.36 0.92 0.51
N VAL A 61 2.90 0.45 1.63
CA VAL A 61 2.14 0.19 2.87
C VAL A 61 2.60 1.11 3.98
N LEU A 62 1.68 1.90 4.52
CA LEU A 62 1.88 2.79 5.65
C LEU A 62 1.36 2.12 6.93
N ASP A 63 2.17 2.13 7.99
CA ASP A 63 1.77 1.74 9.34
C ASP A 63 2.31 2.71 10.40
N THR A 64 2.04 2.47 11.67
CA THR A 64 2.51 3.34 12.76
C THR A 64 4.01 3.23 13.06
N ALA A 65 4.69 2.24 12.50
CA ALA A 65 6.12 2.00 12.72
C ALA A 65 6.98 2.46 11.53
N GLN A 66 6.36 2.74 10.39
CA GLN A 66 7.05 3.06 9.14
C GLN A 66 6.48 4.33 8.52
N THR A 67 7.35 5.09 7.87
CA THR A 67 6.97 6.17 6.97
C THR A 67 6.94 5.65 5.54
N LEU A 68 6.13 6.26 4.70
CA LEU A 68 6.01 5.93 3.28
C LEU A 68 6.51 7.13 2.47
N THR A 69 7.59 6.94 1.71
CA THR A 69 8.21 8.03 0.95
C THR A 69 8.01 7.83 -0.54
N PHE A 70 7.47 8.86 -1.18
CA PHE A 70 7.33 8.97 -2.62
C PHE A 70 8.40 9.92 -3.14
N THR A 71 8.89 9.69 -4.36
CA THR A 71 9.88 10.57 -5.00
C THR A 71 9.28 11.27 -6.21
N VAL A 72 9.57 12.56 -6.33
CA VAL A 72 9.12 13.41 -7.43
C VAL A 72 10.27 13.58 -8.41
N GLN A 73 10.01 13.35 -9.68
CA GLN A 73 10.95 13.58 -10.76
C GLN A 73 10.36 14.58 -11.73
N TRP A 74 10.97 15.76 -11.81
CA TRP A 74 10.63 16.75 -12.80
C TRP A 74 11.30 16.44 -14.14
N GLY A 75 10.58 16.71 -15.22
CA GLY A 75 11.11 16.60 -16.57
C GLY A 75 12.20 17.64 -16.84
N GLN A 76 12.92 17.43 -17.93
CA GLN A 76 13.95 18.40 -18.36
C GLN A 76 13.31 19.74 -18.69
N LYS A 77 13.91 20.84 -18.21
CA LYS A 77 13.43 22.21 -18.41
C LYS A 77 11.99 22.46 -17.92
N THR A 78 11.54 21.67 -16.97
CA THR A 78 10.22 21.84 -16.35
C THR A 78 10.38 22.56 -15.02
N THR A 79 9.49 23.53 -14.78
CA THR A 79 9.29 24.19 -13.48
C THR A 79 7.83 24.05 -13.08
N GLY A 80 7.55 23.98 -11.79
CA GLY A 80 6.17 23.82 -11.37
C GLY A 80 6.00 23.80 -9.86
N THR A 81 4.77 23.59 -9.45
CA THR A 81 4.37 23.41 -8.05
C THR A 81 3.48 22.21 -7.93
N ILE A 82 3.55 21.55 -6.78
CA ILE A 82 2.68 20.42 -6.44
C ILE A 82 2.02 20.74 -5.10
N THR A 83 0.72 20.47 -5.01
CA THR A 83 -0.01 20.44 -3.74
C THR A 83 -0.45 19.01 -3.47
N TRP A 84 -0.30 18.58 -2.23
CA TRP A 84 -0.51 17.21 -1.82
C TRP A 84 -1.73 17.06 -0.93
N GLN A 85 -2.44 15.97 -1.12
CA GLN A 85 -3.60 15.61 -0.32
C GLN A 85 -3.69 14.10 -0.21
N VAL A 86 -4.10 13.58 0.95
CA VAL A 86 -4.46 12.17 1.11
C VAL A 86 -5.96 12.04 1.02
N GLN A 87 -6.43 11.04 0.27
CA GLN A 87 -7.85 10.72 0.12
C GLN A 87 -8.12 9.25 0.43
N GLN A 88 -9.32 9.00 0.96
CA GLN A 88 -9.91 7.67 1.09
C GLN A 88 -11.34 7.76 0.57
N GLU A 89 -11.72 6.91 -0.40
CA GLU A 89 -13.05 6.91 -1.01
C GLU A 89 -13.51 8.32 -1.46
N ASP A 90 -12.61 9.05 -2.15
CA ASP A 90 -12.81 10.43 -2.63
C ASP A 90 -12.98 11.50 -1.53
N ALA A 91 -12.85 11.13 -0.26
CA ALA A 91 -12.86 12.07 0.85
C ALA A 91 -11.45 12.44 1.29
N THR A 92 -11.21 13.73 1.55
CA THR A 92 -9.92 14.19 2.10
C THR A 92 -9.75 13.67 3.52
N VAL A 93 -8.57 13.08 3.77
CA VAL A 93 -8.17 12.58 5.08
C VAL A 93 -7.57 13.73 5.90
N ASP A 94 -7.98 13.84 7.16
CA ASP A 94 -7.46 14.86 8.07
C ASP A 94 -5.96 14.66 8.32
N SER A 95 -5.20 15.75 8.32
CA SER A 95 -3.75 15.76 8.55
C SER A 95 -3.35 15.27 9.95
N SER A 96 -4.28 15.26 10.91
CA SER A 96 -4.08 14.66 12.23
C SER A 96 -4.01 13.12 12.19
N LEU A 97 -4.56 12.48 11.13
CA LEU A 97 -4.54 11.05 10.91
C LEU A 97 -3.33 10.61 10.08
N ILE A 98 -3.06 11.33 8.99
CA ILE A 98 -1.90 11.07 8.12
C ILE A 98 -1.23 12.40 7.81
N THR A 99 -0.02 12.57 8.29
CA THR A 99 0.79 13.77 8.07
C THR A 99 1.58 13.65 6.76
N ILE A 100 1.57 14.71 5.98
CA ILE A 100 2.38 14.86 4.77
C ILE A 100 3.56 15.78 5.10
N THR A 101 4.77 15.35 4.78
CA THR A 101 5.99 16.14 4.94
C THR A 101 6.74 16.18 3.61
N GLU A 102 7.02 17.38 3.12
CA GLU A 102 7.77 17.62 1.89
C GLU A 102 9.23 17.93 2.21
N SER A 103 10.15 17.35 1.46
CA SER A 103 11.59 17.61 1.58
C SER A 103 12.27 17.44 0.23
N GLY A 104 12.55 18.54 -0.45
CA GLY A 104 13.12 18.52 -1.81
C GLY A 104 12.21 17.76 -2.78
N ASP A 105 12.77 16.73 -3.41
CA ASP A 105 12.05 15.88 -4.38
C ASP A 105 11.38 14.66 -3.71
N ALA A 106 11.17 14.70 -2.40
CA ALA A 106 10.53 13.62 -1.67
C ALA A 106 9.31 14.13 -0.90
N VAL A 107 8.26 13.30 -0.89
CA VAL A 107 7.07 13.48 -0.07
C VAL A 107 6.92 12.26 0.84
N THR A 108 6.83 12.48 2.14
CA THR A 108 6.76 11.41 3.13
C THR A 108 5.43 11.46 3.87
N LEU A 109 4.76 10.32 3.94
CA LEU A 109 3.57 10.10 4.73
C LEU A 109 3.94 9.42 6.05
N SER A 110 3.30 9.85 7.13
CA SER A 110 3.46 9.24 8.45
C SER A 110 2.14 9.25 9.22
N ILE A 111 1.94 8.26 10.07
CA ILE A 111 0.86 8.24 11.05
C ILE A 111 1.43 8.77 12.36
N PRO A 112 0.88 9.88 12.92
CA PRO A 112 1.38 10.42 14.18
C PRO A 112 1.26 9.39 15.31
N GLN A 113 2.36 9.16 16.03
CA GLN A 113 2.40 8.14 17.10
C GLN A 113 1.44 8.45 18.26
N ASN A 114 1.19 9.73 18.50
CA ASN A 114 0.34 10.22 19.59
C ASN A 114 -1.08 10.56 19.14
N ALA A 115 -1.49 10.14 17.93
CA ALA A 115 -2.83 10.34 17.45
C ALA A 115 -3.84 9.58 18.33
N GLU A 116 -4.83 10.30 18.87
CA GLU A 116 -5.93 9.69 19.63
C GLU A 116 -6.75 8.73 18.76
N THR A 117 -6.86 9.05 17.48
CA THR A 117 -7.54 8.23 16.47
C THR A 117 -6.54 7.83 15.41
N LYS A 118 -6.59 6.60 14.96
CA LYS A 118 -5.76 6.09 13.85
C LYS A 118 -6.58 6.04 12.57
N PRO A 119 -5.97 6.25 11.39
CA PRO A 119 -6.67 6.06 10.12
C PRO A 119 -7.15 4.61 10.02
N GLN A 120 -8.27 4.39 9.34
CA GLN A 120 -8.78 3.03 9.11
C GLN A 120 -7.82 2.24 8.22
N ALA A 121 -7.69 0.92 8.48
CA ALA A 121 -6.95 0.06 7.57
C ALA A 121 -7.71 -0.02 6.24
N GLY A 122 -7.00 0.09 5.13
CA GLY A 122 -7.61 0.06 3.80
C GLY A 122 -6.78 0.75 2.75
N GLN A 123 -7.41 0.97 1.60
CA GLN A 123 -6.79 1.64 0.47
C GLN A 123 -6.98 3.15 0.56
N TYR A 124 -5.91 3.87 0.25
CA TYR A 124 -5.83 5.32 0.19
C TYR A 124 -5.20 5.77 -1.12
N GLN A 125 -5.29 7.04 -1.40
CA GLN A 125 -4.62 7.68 -2.53
C GLN A 125 -3.85 8.90 -2.05
N LEU A 126 -2.59 9.02 -2.48
CA LEU A 126 -1.86 10.27 -2.45
C LEU A 126 -2.21 11.03 -3.73
N VAL A 127 -2.90 12.15 -3.59
CA VAL A 127 -3.34 13.00 -4.68
C VAL A 127 -2.41 14.18 -4.78
N ALA A 128 -1.83 14.37 -5.97
CA ALA A 128 -0.96 15.48 -6.30
C ALA A 128 -1.64 16.37 -7.34
N THR A 129 -1.98 17.60 -6.98
CA THR A 129 -2.39 18.62 -7.95
C THR A 129 -1.14 19.35 -8.42
N VAL A 130 -0.81 19.17 -9.67
CA VAL A 130 0.40 19.67 -10.32
C VAL A 130 0.06 20.84 -11.22
N TRP A 131 0.75 21.94 -11.05
CA TRP A 131 0.88 22.97 -12.09
C TRP A 131 2.31 22.97 -12.59
N CYS A 132 2.51 22.92 -13.89
CA CYS A 132 3.85 22.95 -14.45
C CYS A 132 3.93 23.76 -15.75
N GLN A 133 5.15 24.22 -16.00
CA GLN A 133 5.57 24.84 -17.25
C GLN A 133 6.71 24.04 -17.86
N CYS A 134 6.54 23.62 -19.10
CA CYS A 134 7.54 22.91 -19.89
C CYS A 134 7.84 23.73 -21.16
N GLY A 135 8.97 24.44 -21.17
CA GLY A 135 9.27 25.42 -22.21
C GLY A 135 8.26 26.57 -22.21
N GLU A 136 7.52 26.75 -23.32
CA GLU A 136 6.46 27.77 -23.45
C GLU A 136 5.07 27.23 -23.08
N ALA A 137 4.91 25.92 -22.95
CA ALA A 137 3.64 25.29 -22.62
C ALA A 137 3.43 25.22 -21.10
N THR A 138 2.21 25.52 -20.68
CA THR A 138 1.78 25.42 -19.27
C THR A 138 0.60 24.48 -19.15
N GLY A 139 0.46 23.83 -18.02
CA GLY A 139 -0.68 22.96 -17.78
C GLY A 139 -0.85 22.57 -16.32
N GLU A 140 -2.01 22.01 -16.02
CA GLU A 140 -2.38 21.52 -14.72
C GLU A 140 -2.94 20.11 -14.83
N ALA A 141 -2.62 19.26 -13.87
CA ALA A 141 -3.14 17.90 -13.79
C ALA A 141 -3.26 17.42 -12.34
N THR A 142 -4.11 16.41 -12.15
CA THR A 142 -4.21 15.69 -10.89
C THR A 142 -3.68 14.28 -11.08
N LEU A 143 -2.66 13.93 -10.29
CA LEU A 143 -2.11 12.58 -10.22
C LEU A 143 -2.68 11.87 -8.99
N SER A 144 -2.85 10.55 -9.11
CA SER A 144 -3.40 9.72 -8.03
C SER A 144 -2.58 8.45 -7.87
N ILE A 145 -1.90 8.34 -6.74
CA ILE A 145 -0.97 7.27 -6.44
C ILE A 145 -1.53 6.45 -5.27
N PRO A 146 -1.94 5.20 -5.49
CA PRO A 146 -2.53 4.36 -4.46
C PRO A 146 -1.48 3.88 -3.46
N PHE A 147 -1.90 3.79 -2.19
CA PHE A 147 -1.17 3.13 -1.13
C PHE A 147 -2.13 2.47 -0.13
N PHE A 148 -1.61 1.67 0.79
CA PHE A 148 -2.41 0.97 1.79
C PHE A 148 -2.02 1.43 3.19
N VAL A 149 -3.01 1.58 4.06
CA VAL A 149 -2.81 1.64 5.51
C VAL A 149 -3.09 0.26 6.07
N ASN A 150 -2.10 -0.36 6.70
CA ASN A 150 -2.25 -1.67 7.30
C ASN A 150 -1.43 -1.77 8.58
N TYR A 151 -2.10 -2.10 9.68
CA TYR A 151 -1.47 -2.31 10.96
C TYR A 151 -0.95 -3.73 11.05
N ARG A 152 0.37 -3.91 10.89
CA ARG A 152 1.01 -5.22 11.11
C ARG A 152 0.86 -5.58 12.58
N THR A 153 -0.05 -6.46 12.89
CA THR A 153 -0.08 -7.13 14.19
C THR A 153 1.16 -8.02 14.26
N SER A 154 2.20 -7.55 14.96
CA SER A 154 3.30 -8.40 15.37
C SER A 154 2.72 -9.42 16.37
N VAL A 155 2.34 -10.59 15.87
CA VAL A 155 2.05 -11.73 16.72
C VAL A 155 3.40 -12.17 17.29
N LEU A 156 3.77 -11.60 18.43
CA LEU A 156 4.80 -12.16 19.29
C LEU A 156 4.32 -13.57 19.68
N ARG A 157 4.80 -14.58 18.94
CA ARG A 157 4.75 -15.95 19.43
C ARG A 157 5.71 -16.02 20.60
N THR A 158 5.22 -15.76 21.80
CA THR A 158 5.85 -16.21 23.03
C THR A 158 5.74 -17.73 23.03
N GLY A 159 6.70 -18.39 22.40
CA GLY A 159 6.92 -19.81 22.58
C GLY A 159 7.43 -20.02 24.00
N VAL A 160 6.56 -20.34 24.92
CA VAL A 160 6.96 -20.94 26.19
C VAL A 160 7.48 -22.33 25.84
N ILE A 161 8.79 -22.49 25.83
CA ILE A 161 9.43 -23.79 25.81
C ILE A 161 9.43 -24.26 27.26
N ASN A 162 8.60 -25.24 27.58
CA ASN A 162 8.74 -26.06 28.79
C ASN A 162 9.62 -27.25 28.48
#